data_0d71c5f7de0513879d96b254132d2d6b
#
_entry.id   0d71c5f7de0513879d96b254132d2d6b
#
_cell.length_a   1.000
_cell.length_b   1.000
_cell.length_c   1.000
_cell.angle_alpha   90.00
_cell.angle_beta   90.00
_cell.angle_gamma   90.00
#
_symmetry.space_group_name_H-M   'P 1'
#
loop_
_entity.id
_entity.type
_entity.pdbx_description
1 polymer ?
#
loop_
_entity_poly.entity_id
_entity_poly.type
_entity_poly.pdbx_seq_one_letter_code
_entity_poly.pdbx_strand_id
1 'polypeptide(L)'
;LSWLPFLPADVPADFASPREVAAFELALALPTLSPNLHVSLAEDDSLGEGFHAVRKGDDVTISGGKTGLLYGAYRLLMALASGAALPEDHSSAPQYALRMINCWDNADGNVERGYSGRSLFFQGGKLAYDPARMRQLGRMLASVGLNVLCINNVNVHDPAQLLIEDDLPDLAKLAAIFRPFGVRLMVSIDYSQPMRHGIPTADPLDER
;
A
#
# COMPACT_ATOMS: atom_id res chain seq x y z
N LEU A 1 1.52 0.64 -16.14
CA LEU A 1 2.73 0.07 -15.53
C LEU A 1 3.12 -1.18 -16.29
N SER A 2 3.87 -0.98 -17.41
CA SER A 2 4.29 -2.06 -18.32
C SER A 2 5.20 -3.12 -17.65
N TRP A 3 5.74 -2.83 -16.49
CA TRP A 3 6.61 -3.73 -15.74
C TRP A 3 5.88 -4.60 -14.70
N LEU A 4 4.58 -4.40 -14.50
CA LEU A 4 3.70 -5.33 -13.80
C LEU A 4 2.85 -6.14 -14.80
N PRO A 5 3.46 -6.78 -15.85
CA PRO A 5 2.69 -7.58 -16.80
C PRO A 5 2.06 -8.83 -16.15
N PHE A 6 2.42 -9.12 -14.91
CA PHE A 6 2.05 -10.31 -14.15
C PHE A 6 1.14 -9.95 -12.97
N LEU A 7 0.12 -9.12 -13.18
CA LEU A 7 -0.96 -8.97 -12.22
C LEU A 7 -1.83 -10.25 -12.31
N PRO A 8 -1.61 -11.28 -11.48
CA PRO A 8 -2.51 -12.43 -11.50
C PRO A 8 -3.87 -11.96 -10.99
N ALA A 9 -4.92 -12.55 -11.52
CA ALA A 9 -6.27 -12.30 -11.01
C ALA A 9 -6.39 -12.67 -9.52
N ASP A 10 -5.58 -13.64 -9.06
CA ASP A 10 -5.64 -14.19 -7.70
C ASP A 10 -4.34 -13.92 -6.92
N VAL A 11 -4.30 -12.81 -6.21
CA VAL A 11 -3.29 -12.57 -5.18
C VAL A 11 -3.75 -13.26 -3.89
N PRO A 12 -2.94 -14.14 -3.28
CA PRO A 12 -3.28 -14.80 -2.02
C PRO A 12 -3.76 -13.82 -0.95
N ALA A 13 -4.73 -14.25 -0.17
CA ALA A 13 -5.35 -13.41 0.87
C ALA A 13 -4.65 -13.56 2.24
N ASP A 14 -3.82 -14.57 2.39
CA ASP A 14 -3.27 -15.07 3.64
C ASP A 14 -1.80 -14.73 3.89
N PHE A 15 -1.25 -13.80 3.12
CA PHE A 15 0.10 -13.30 3.41
C PHE A 15 0.19 -12.72 4.82
N ALA A 16 1.15 -13.19 5.59
CA ALA A 16 1.42 -12.69 6.95
C ALA A 16 2.41 -11.53 6.98
N SER A 17 3.24 -11.35 5.93
CA SER A 17 4.33 -10.39 5.96
C SER A 17 4.73 -9.89 4.56
N PRO A 18 5.39 -8.71 4.48
CA PRO A 18 5.98 -8.22 3.23
C PRO A 18 7.04 -9.16 2.63
N ARG A 19 7.73 -9.95 3.46
CA ARG A 19 8.67 -10.96 2.98
C ARG A 19 7.98 -12.07 2.17
N GLU A 20 6.81 -12.52 2.62
CA GLU A 20 6.02 -13.53 1.88
C GLU A 20 5.52 -12.98 0.55
N VAL A 21 5.07 -11.71 0.53
CA VAL A 21 4.73 -11.03 -0.72
C VAL A 21 5.94 -10.95 -1.65
N ALA A 22 7.12 -10.58 -1.13
CA ALA A 22 8.35 -10.55 -1.93
C ALA A 22 8.68 -11.91 -2.54
N ALA A 23 8.60 -12.98 -1.76
CA ALA A 23 8.83 -14.34 -2.24
C ALA A 23 7.82 -14.76 -3.32
N PHE A 24 6.55 -14.43 -3.12
CA PHE A 24 5.49 -14.66 -4.11
C PHE A 24 5.75 -13.92 -5.43
N GLU A 25 6.09 -12.64 -5.38
CA GLU A 25 6.34 -11.83 -6.57
C GLU A 25 7.57 -12.35 -7.37
N LEU A 26 8.63 -12.72 -6.66
CA LEU A 26 9.82 -13.32 -7.29
C LEU A 26 9.49 -14.67 -7.94
N ALA A 27 8.79 -15.55 -7.22
CA ALA A 27 8.40 -16.85 -7.76
C ALA A 27 7.47 -16.76 -8.98
N LEU A 28 6.60 -15.74 -9.00
CA LEU A 28 5.70 -15.47 -10.11
C LEU A 28 6.43 -14.96 -11.36
N ALA A 29 7.36 -14.03 -11.21
CA ALA A 29 7.90 -13.26 -12.33
C ALA A 29 9.23 -13.80 -12.86
N LEU A 30 10.10 -14.35 -12.01
CA LEU A 30 11.44 -14.80 -12.42
C LEU A 30 11.44 -15.88 -13.50
N PRO A 31 10.55 -16.88 -13.52
CA PRO A 31 10.54 -17.88 -14.57
C PRO A 31 10.39 -17.31 -15.99
N THR A 32 9.73 -16.15 -16.09
CA THR A 32 9.55 -15.47 -17.38
C THR A 32 10.61 -14.42 -17.64
N LEU A 33 10.99 -13.63 -16.61
CA LEU A 33 11.90 -12.50 -16.78
C LEU A 33 13.37 -12.92 -16.83
N SER A 34 13.76 -13.90 -16.03
CA SER A 34 15.16 -14.37 -15.93
C SER A 34 15.19 -15.77 -15.31
N PRO A 35 14.92 -16.84 -16.09
CA PRO A 35 14.72 -18.20 -15.56
C PRO A 35 15.97 -18.79 -14.89
N ASN A 36 17.16 -18.26 -15.17
CA ASN A 36 18.42 -18.72 -14.58
C ASN A 36 18.81 -17.95 -13.30
N LEU A 37 18.07 -16.89 -12.96
CA LEU A 37 18.41 -16.08 -11.80
C LEU A 37 17.87 -16.71 -10.52
N HIS A 38 18.76 -16.92 -9.54
CA HIS A 38 18.42 -17.43 -8.22
C HIS A 38 18.42 -16.27 -7.21
N VAL A 39 17.28 -16.01 -6.58
CA VAL A 39 17.14 -14.90 -5.63
C VAL A 39 16.88 -15.45 -4.22
N SER A 40 17.70 -15.01 -3.27
CA SER A 40 17.54 -15.27 -1.85
C SER A 40 17.17 -14.00 -1.08
N LEU A 41 16.32 -14.14 -0.06
CA LEU A 41 15.88 -13.06 0.82
C LEU A 41 16.46 -13.27 2.22
N ALA A 42 17.28 -12.32 2.70
CA ALA A 42 17.89 -12.33 4.03
C ALA A 42 17.34 -11.18 4.88
N GLU A 43 16.78 -11.50 6.04
CA GLU A 43 16.28 -10.46 6.95
C GLU A 43 17.45 -9.74 7.63
N ASP A 44 17.42 -8.41 7.58
CA ASP A 44 18.34 -7.50 8.27
C ASP A 44 17.56 -6.26 8.72
N ASP A 45 17.08 -6.30 9.96
CA ASP A 45 16.26 -5.24 10.54
C ASP A 45 17.02 -3.91 10.71
N SER A 46 18.37 -3.93 10.67
CA SER A 46 19.17 -2.72 10.75
C SER A 46 18.99 -1.81 9.53
N LEU A 47 18.55 -2.37 8.40
CA LEU A 47 18.27 -1.64 7.18
C LEU A 47 16.86 -1.01 7.14
N GLY A 48 15.99 -1.33 8.10
CA GLY A 48 14.63 -0.80 8.19
C GLY A 48 13.81 -1.03 6.90
N GLU A 49 13.35 0.03 6.27
CA GLU A 49 12.67 -0.03 4.96
C GLU A 49 13.65 -0.02 3.76
N GLY A 50 14.94 0.08 4.00
CA GLY A 50 15.97 -0.05 2.97
C GLY A 50 16.29 -1.50 2.65
N PHE A 51 17.04 -1.68 1.57
CA PHE A 51 17.57 -2.97 1.17
C PHE A 51 19.00 -2.85 0.63
N HIS A 52 19.72 -3.96 0.67
CA HIS A 52 21.01 -4.17 0.04
C HIS A 52 20.94 -5.42 -0.82
N ALA A 53 21.25 -5.32 -2.10
CA ALA A 53 21.26 -6.42 -3.06
C ALA A 53 22.66 -6.66 -3.58
N VAL A 54 23.13 -7.90 -3.47
CA VAL A 54 24.43 -8.34 -3.98
C VAL A 54 24.22 -9.42 -5.02
N ARG A 55 24.82 -9.27 -6.20
CA ARG A 55 24.79 -10.22 -7.29
C ARG A 55 26.15 -10.87 -7.52
N LYS A 56 26.15 -12.19 -7.65
CA LYS A 56 27.32 -12.99 -8.04
C LYS A 56 26.91 -13.98 -9.13
N GLY A 57 27.21 -13.65 -10.37
CA GLY A 57 26.74 -14.43 -11.52
C GLY A 57 25.20 -14.42 -11.62
N ASP A 58 24.60 -15.60 -11.51
CA ASP A 58 23.15 -15.77 -11.52
C ASP A 58 22.51 -15.78 -10.12
N ASP A 59 23.31 -15.67 -9.06
CA ASP A 59 22.82 -15.60 -7.68
C ASP A 59 22.68 -14.14 -7.23
N VAL A 60 21.52 -13.78 -6.70
CA VAL A 60 21.21 -12.48 -6.08
C VAL A 60 20.76 -12.69 -4.65
N THR A 61 21.39 -12.01 -3.72
CA THR A 61 20.93 -11.94 -2.33
C THR A 61 20.39 -10.53 -2.06
N ILE A 62 19.13 -10.45 -1.62
CA ILE A 62 18.50 -9.20 -1.17
C ILE A 62 18.41 -9.26 0.35
N SER A 63 19.09 -8.34 1.02
CA SER A 63 19.06 -8.17 2.49
C SER A 63 18.25 -6.93 2.84
N GLY A 64 17.45 -6.96 3.91
CA GLY A 64 16.64 -5.81 4.33
C GLY A 64 15.70 -6.14 5.48
N GLY A 65 15.12 -5.13 6.10
CA GLY A 65 13.96 -5.34 6.97
C GLY A 65 12.77 -5.85 6.17
N LYS A 66 11.70 -6.26 6.84
CA LYS A 66 10.56 -6.96 6.19
C LYS A 66 10.02 -6.23 4.96
N THR A 67 9.81 -4.91 5.06
CA THR A 67 9.35 -4.09 3.93
C THR A 67 10.47 -3.79 2.94
N GLY A 68 11.70 -3.65 3.42
CA GLY A 68 12.90 -3.48 2.59
C GLY A 68 13.11 -4.65 1.63
N LEU A 69 12.88 -5.88 2.07
CA LEU A 69 12.93 -7.07 1.20
C LEU A 69 11.93 -6.96 0.04
N LEU A 70 10.71 -6.50 0.32
CA LEU A 70 9.67 -6.31 -0.71
C LEU A 70 10.08 -5.23 -1.71
N TYR A 71 10.62 -4.11 -1.25
CA TYR A 71 11.11 -3.04 -2.14
C TYR A 71 12.29 -3.50 -2.99
N GLY A 72 13.21 -4.27 -2.41
CA GLY A 72 14.33 -4.87 -3.14
C GLY A 72 13.87 -5.84 -4.22
N ALA A 73 12.90 -6.70 -3.90
CA ALA A 73 12.31 -7.61 -4.87
C ALA A 73 11.65 -6.86 -6.05
N TYR A 74 10.82 -5.86 -5.76
CA TYR A 74 10.21 -5.05 -6.83
C TYR A 74 11.25 -4.26 -7.64
N ARG A 75 12.30 -3.74 -7.00
CA ARG A 75 13.40 -3.06 -7.71
C ARG A 75 14.11 -3.98 -8.68
N LEU A 76 14.40 -5.21 -8.26
CA LEU A 76 14.99 -6.25 -9.11
C LEU A 76 14.06 -6.57 -10.29
N LEU A 77 12.79 -6.88 -10.02
CA LEU A 77 11.81 -7.22 -11.07
C LEU A 77 11.61 -6.08 -12.06
N MET A 78 11.59 -4.84 -11.59
CA MET A 78 11.50 -3.65 -12.43
C MET A 78 12.71 -3.53 -13.37
N ALA A 79 13.92 -3.75 -12.84
CA ALA A 79 15.14 -3.70 -13.65
C ALA A 79 15.13 -4.79 -14.72
N LEU A 80 14.77 -6.02 -14.36
CA LEU A 80 14.67 -7.14 -15.31
C LEU A 80 13.63 -6.86 -16.41
N ALA A 81 12.43 -6.40 -16.02
CA ALA A 81 11.35 -6.12 -16.98
C ALA A 81 11.65 -4.95 -17.93
N SER A 82 12.48 -3.99 -17.50
CA SER A 82 12.90 -2.85 -18.32
C SER A 82 14.17 -3.11 -19.13
N GLY A 83 14.82 -4.27 -18.97
CA GLY A 83 16.11 -4.58 -19.57
C GLY A 83 17.26 -3.74 -19.01
N ALA A 84 17.08 -3.14 -17.82
CA ALA A 84 18.13 -2.39 -17.16
C ALA A 84 19.22 -3.32 -16.61
N ALA A 85 20.47 -2.86 -16.64
CA ALA A 85 21.57 -3.60 -16.05
C ALA A 85 21.37 -3.77 -14.56
N LEU A 86 21.63 -4.97 -14.06
CA LEU A 86 21.67 -5.27 -12.62
C LEU A 86 23.07 -5.00 -12.10
N PRO A 87 23.28 -4.03 -11.19
CA PRO A 87 24.57 -3.82 -10.57
C PRO A 87 24.96 -5.01 -9.70
N GLU A 88 26.27 -5.25 -9.53
CA GLU A 88 26.79 -6.31 -8.67
C GLU A 88 26.53 -6.02 -7.18
N ASP A 89 26.49 -4.75 -6.82
CA ASP A 89 26.23 -4.25 -5.47
C ASP A 89 25.30 -3.03 -5.56
N HIS A 90 24.19 -3.06 -4.84
CA HIS A 90 23.20 -1.99 -4.86
C HIS A 90 22.50 -1.86 -3.52
N SER A 91 22.58 -0.67 -2.92
CA SER A 91 21.82 -0.31 -1.72
C SER A 91 20.83 0.81 -2.04
N SER A 92 19.65 0.74 -1.43
CA SER A 92 18.67 1.79 -1.51
C SER A 92 17.84 1.86 -0.23
N ALA A 93 17.53 3.07 0.19
CA ALA A 93 16.65 3.32 1.32
C ALA A 93 15.73 4.52 1.00
N PRO A 94 14.49 4.51 1.47
CA PRO A 94 13.60 5.65 1.33
C PRO A 94 14.13 6.87 2.07
N GLN A 95 14.11 8.03 1.42
CA GLN A 95 14.51 9.31 2.05
C GLN A 95 13.43 9.87 2.99
N TYR A 96 12.16 9.53 2.75
CA TYR A 96 11.02 10.01 3.52
C TYR A 96 10.36 8.86 4.27
N ALA A 97 10.06 9.07 5.54
CA ALA A 97 9.36 8.07 6.37
C ALA A 97 7.89 7.87 5.94
N LEU A 98 7.25 8.92 5.43
CA LEU A 98 5.89 8.87 4.90
C LEU A 98 5.90 9.11 3.39
N ARG A 99 5.40 8.14 2.65
CA ARG A 99 5.25 8.18 1.20
C ARG A 99 3.81 7.78 0.91
N MET A 100 2.96 8.78 0.70
CA MET A 100 1.51 8.64 0.74
C MET A 100 0.86 8.94 -0.62
N ILE A 101 -0.17 8.17 -0.93
CA ILE A 101 -1.21 8.62 -1.85
C ILE A 101 -2.43 9.07 -1.03
N ASN A 102 -2.99 10.21 -1.40
CA ASN A 102 -4.17 10.78 -0.76
C ASN A 102 -5.35 10.69 -1.73
N CYS A 103 -6.25 9.75 -1.48
CA CYS A 103 -7.49 9.62 -2.22
C CYS A 103 -8.55 10.54 -1.61
N TRP A 104 -9.33 11.19 -2.46
CA TRP A 104 -10.38 12.11 -2.04
C TRP A 104 -11.76 11.49 -2.20
N ASP A 105 -11.87 10.27 -1.72
CA ASP A 105 -13.10 9.50 -1.76
C ASP A 105 -14.06 9.94 -0.64
N ASN A 106 -15.34 9.90 -0.93
CA ASN A 106 -16.41 10.25 0.00
C ASN A 106 -17.22 9.01 0.36
N ALA A 107 -17.79 8.98 1.55
CA ALA A 107 -18.57 7.84 2.03
C ALA A 107 -19.81 7.55 1.15
N ASP A 108 -20.36 8.54 0.47
CA ASP A 108 -21.46 8.33 -0.50
C ASP A 108 -21.05 7.58 -1.76
N GLY A 109 -19.76 7.36 -1.98
CA GLY A 109 -19.19 6.64 -3.13
C GLY A 109 -18.75 7.52 -4.29
N ASN A 110 -18.80 8.84 -4.15
CA ASN A 110 -18.24 9.76 -5.13
C ASN A 110 -16.75 10.05 -4.81
N VAL A 111 -16.01 10.54 -5.81
CA VAL A 111 -14.65 11.04 -5.62
C VAL A 111 -14.67 12.55 -5.86
N GLU A 112 -13.95 13.29 -5.02
CA GLU A 112 -13.98 14.74 -5.00
C GLU A 112 -15.42 15.25 -4.77
N ARG A 113 -15.92 16.10 -5.63
CA ARG A 113 -17.28 16.62 -5.65
C ARG A 113 -18.17 15.92 -6.69
N GLY A 114 -17.86 14.62 -6.98
CA GLY A 114 -18.59 13.80 -7.91
C GLY A 114 -18.09 13.82 -9.35
N TYR A 115 -17.12 14.66 -9.70
CA TYR A 115 -16.60 14.76 -11.07
C TYR A 115 -15.41 13.83 -11.35
N SER A 116 -14.82 13.22 -10.32
CA SER A 116 -13.64 12.35 -10.49
C SER A 116 -13.97 10.85 -10.47
N GLY A 117 -15.23 10.48 -10.68
CA GLY A 117 -15.67 9.10 -10.81
C GLY A 117 -16.22 8.49 -9.50
N ARG A 118 -16.06 7.17 -9.37
CA ARG A 118 -16.58 6.42 -8.24
C ARG A 118 -15.47 5.94 -7.32
N SER A 119 -15.77 5.94 -6.02
CA SER A 119 -14.88 5.44 -5.00
C SER A 119 -14.53 3.97 -5.18
N LEU A 120 -13.28 3.62 -4.85
CA LEU A 120 -12.84 2.24 -4.71
C LEU A 120 -13.16 1.65 -3.34
N PHE A 121 -13.50 2.49 -2.37
CA PHE A 121 -13.58 2.14 -0.95
C PHE A 121 -14.98 2.25 -0.39
N PHE A 122 -15.83 3.13 -0.96
CA PHE A 122 -17.12 3.48 -0.39
C PHE A 122 -18.26 3.35 -1.39
N GLN A 123 -19.44 2.99 -0.87
CA GLN A 123 -20.71 3.02 -1.58
C GLN A 123 -21.87 3.19 -0.59
N GLY A 124 -22.74 4.16 -0.84
CA GLY A 124 -23.99 4.34 -0.09
C GLY A 124 -23.79 4.59 1.41
N GLY A 125 -22.74 5.35 1.78
CA GLY A 125 -22.44 5.71 3.16
C GLY A 125 -21.67 4.65 3.93
N LYS A 126 -21.11 3.63 3.26
CA LYS A 126 -20.41 2.52 3.92
C LYS A 126 -19.15 2.13 3.18
N LEU A 127 -18.21 1.52 3.90
CA LEU A 127 -17.10 0.80 3.29
C LEU A 127 -17.64 -0.37 2.46
N ALA A 128 -17.37 -0.36 1.16
CA ALA A 128 -17.82 -1.35 0.18
C ALA A 128 -16.74 -1.51 -0.89
N TYR A 129 -15.80 -2.38 -0.65
CA TYR A 129 -14.64 -2.61 -1.52
C TYR A 129 -14.54 -4.07 -1.93
N ASP A 130 -13.91 -4.32 -3.07
CA ASP A 130 -13.51 -5.65 -3.50
C ASP A 130 -12.13 -6.01 -2.88
N PRO A 131 -12.05 -7.02 -2.00
CA PRO A 131 -10.80 -7.41 -1.37
C PRO A 131 -9.69 -7.82 -2.35
N ALA A 132 -10.03 -8.45 -3.47
CA ALA A 132 -9.06 -8.84 -4.49
C ALA A 132 -8.47 -7.59 -5.16
N ARG A 133 -9.31 -6.60 -5.47
CA ARG A 133 -8.87 -5.31 -6.00
C ARG A 133 -8.01 -4.53 -5.01
N MET A 134 -8.33 -4.59 -3.70
CA MET A 134 -7.50 -3.95 -2.66
C MET A 134 -6.13 -4.60 -2.55
N ARG A 135 -6.01 -5.92 -2.67
CA ARG A 135 -4.72 -6.60 -2.74
C ARG A 135 -3.89 -6.15 -3.95
N GLN A 136 -4.52 -6.00 -5.12
CA GLN A 136 -3.83 -5.46 -6.30
C GLN A 136 -3.36 -4.01 -6.08
N LEU A 137 -4.18 -3.19 -5.42
CA LEU A 137 -3.79 -1.83 -5.04
C LEU A 137 -2.60 -1.85 -4.07
N GLY A 138 -2.59 -2.74 -3.08
CA GLY A 138 -1.48 -2.93 -2.16
C GLY A 138 -0.17 -3.28 -2.88
N ARG A 139 -0.21 -4.21 -3.83
CA ARG A 139 0.93 -4.54 -4.71
C ARG A 139 1.44 -3.31 -5.46
N MET A 140 0.52 -2.58 -6.09
CA MET A 140 0.87 -1.38 -6.86
C MET A 140 1.56 -0.33 -5.98
N LEU A 141 1.01 -0.05 -4.79
CA LEU A 141 1.58 0.91 -3.86
C LEU A 141 2.98 0.50 -3.38
N ALA A 142 3.12 -0.75 -2.95
CA ALA A 142 4.41 -1.28 -2.51
C ALA A 142 5.45 -1.27 -3.62
N SER A 143 5.06 -1.58 -4.86
CA SER A 143 5.94 -1.65 -6.01
C SER A 143 6.62 -0.32 -6.37
N VAL A 144 5.99 0.79 -5.98
CA VAL A 144 6.55 2.15 -6.15
C VAL A 144 7.02 2.76 -4.82
N GLY A 145 7.08 1.95 -3.76
CA GLY A 145 7.61 2.36 -2.47
C GLY A 145 6.67 3.22 -1.62
N LEU A 146 5.37 3.28 -1.94
CA LEU A 146 4.39 3.97 -1.12
C LEU A 146 4.01 3.11 0.09
N ASN A 147 3.95 3.73 1.27
CA ASN A 147 3.72 3.04 2.54
C ASN A 147 2.52 3.57 3.33
N VAL A 148 1.78 4.52 2.77
CA VAL A 148 0.54 5.05 3.36
C VAL A 148 -0.51 5.29 2.28
N LEU A 149 -1.73 4.87 2.56
CA LEU A 149 -2.91 5.12 1.75
C LEU A 149 -3.93 5.88 2.59
N CYS A 150 -4.23 7.13 2.24
CA CYS A 150 -5.36 7.87 2.77
C CYS A 150 -6.56 7.66 1.86
N ILE A 151 -7.68 7.21 2.41
CA ILE A 151 -8.82 6.72 1.61
C ILE A 151 -9.99 7.70 1.53
N ASN A 152 -10.00 8.78 2.30
CA ASN A 152 -11.17 9.65 2.37
C ASN A 152 -10.84 11.13 2.37
N ASN A 153 -11.83 11.91 1.95
CA ASN A 153 -11.84 13.36 1.95
C ASN A 153 -12.59 13.90 3.16
N VAL A 154 -12.15 15.02 3.73
CA VAL A 154 -12.85 15.73 4.80
C VAL A 154 -13.61 16.97 4.33
N ASN A 155 -13.45 17.38 3.08
CA ASN A 155 -14.06 18.60 2.53
C ASN A 155 -15.50 18.37 2.02
N VAL A 156 -16.20 17.41 2.62
CA VAL A 156 -17.58 17.06 2.29
C VAL A 156 -18.44 17.09 3.55
N HIS A 157 -19.71 17.41 3.36
CA HIS A 157 -20.72 17.44 4.42
C HIS A 157 -21.45 16.10 4.53
N ASP A 158 -22.21 15.92 5.61
CA ASP A 158 -23.17 14.84 5.75
C ASP A 158 -24.03 14.67 4.48
N PRO A 159 -24.30 13.42 4.02
CA PRO A 159 -23.92 12.12 4.61
C PRO A 159 -22.60 11.54 4.08
N ALA A 160 -21.80 12.32 3.38
CA ALA A 160 -20.61 11.84 2.69
C ALA A 160 -19.36 11.71 3.58
N GLN A 161 -19.47 12.09 4.85
CA GLN A 161 -18.38 11.98 5.83
C GLN A 161 -18.23 10.56 6.36
N LEU A 162 -16.97 10.17 6.59
CA LEU A 162 -16.64 8.94 7.29
C LEU A 162 -16.90 9.09 8.78
N LEU A 163 -17.66 8.17 9.37
CA LEU A 163 -17.93 8.09 10.81
C LEU A 163 -17.02 7.05 11.43
N ILE A 164 -15.97 7.50 12.14
CA ILE A 164 -14.95 6.61 12.70
C ILE A 164 -15.56 5.56 13.63
N GLU A 165 -16.50 5.93 14.46
CA GLU A 165 -17.12 5.00 15.45
C GLU A 165 -17.83 3.84 14.77
N ASP A 166 -18.59 4.13 13.73
CA ASP A 166 -19.39 3.13 13.01
C ASP A 166 -18.52 2.29 12.06
N ASP A 167 -17.50 2.91 11.45
CA ASP A 167 -16.71 2.30 10.39
C ASP A 167 -15.41 1.64 10.89
N LEU A 168 -15.03 1.84 12.16
CA LEU A 168 -13.74 1.35 12.69
C LEU A 168 -13.52 -0.17 12.50
N PRO A 169 -14.51 -1.05 12.70
CA PRO A 169 -14.33 -2.49 12.47
C PRO A 169 -14.02 -2.82 11.00
N ASP A 170 -14.64 -2.13 10.05
CA ASP A 170 -14.44 -2.37 8.63
C ASP A 170 -13.17 -1.69 8.12
N LEU A 171 -12.78 -0.55 8.70
CA LEU A 171 -11.46 0.06 8.49
C LEU A 171 -10.33 -0.88 8.94
N ALA A 172 -10.51 -1.57 10.07
CA ALA A 172 -9.53 -2.55 10.56
C ALA A 172 -9.36 -3.73 9.58
N LYS A 173 -10.47 -4.23 8.99
CA LYS A 173 -10.43 -5.27 7.96
C LYS A 173 -9.72 -4.79 6.70
N LEU A 174 -10.00 -3.58 6.25
CA LEU A 174 -9.34 -2.97 5.09
C LEU A 174 -7.83 -2.80 5.36
N ALA A 175 -7.46 -2.28 6.53
CA ALA A 175 -6.07 -2.13 6.93
C ALA A 175 -5.32 -3.47 6.97
N ALA A 176 -6.00 -4.55 7.38
CA ALA A 176 -5.41 -5.89 7.39
C ALA A 176 -5.05 -6.38 5.98
N ILE A 177 -5.81 -6.00 4.94
CA ILE A 177 -5.49 -6.33 3.54
C ILE A 177 -4.20 -5.64 3.08
N PHE A 178 -3.94 -4.40 3.51
CA PHE A 178 -2.77 -3.63 3.08
C PHE A 178 -1.50 -3.94 3.89
N ARG A 179 -1.64 -4.45 5.10
CA ARG A 179 -0.51 -4.72 6.02
C ARG A 179 0.59 -5.61 5.43
N PRO A 180 0.28 -6.73 4.74
CA PRO A 180 1.30 -7.57 4.12
C PRO A 180 2.12 -6.87 3.03
N PHE A 181 1.60 -5.79 2.47
CA PHE A 181 2.29 -4.97 1.46
C PHE A 181 3.11 -3.83 2.09
N GLY A 182 3.17 -3.76 3.42
CA GLY A 182 3.85 -2.67 4.14
C GLY A 182 3.13 -1.33 4.05
N VAL A 183 1.86 -1.32 3.65
CA VAL A 183 1.04 -0.11 3.49
C VAL A 183 0.14 0.07 4.71
N ARG A 184 0.18 1.26 5.30
CA ARG A 184 -0.70 1.69 6.41
C ARG A 184 -1.90 2.43 5.86
N LEU A 185 -3.04 2.20 6.49
CA LEU A 185 -4.25 2.97 6.21
C LEU A 185 -4.22 4.27 7.03
N MET A 186 -4.55 5.36 6.39
CA MET A 186 -4.80 6.66 7.00
C MET A 186 -6.23 7.09 6.67
N VAL A 187 -6.90 7.67 7.65
CA VAL A 187 -8.21 8.31 7.48
C VAL A 187 -8.12 9.77 7.90
N SER A 188 -8.82 10.61 7.18
CA SER A 188 -8.99 12.01 7.53
C SER A 188 -10.25 12.16 8.37
N ILE A 189 -10.18 12.94 9.44
CA ILE A 189 -11.27 13.16 10.38
C ILE A 189 -11.67 14.64 10.33
N ASP A 190 -12.98 14.88 10.22
CA ASP A 190 -13.54 16.21 10.35
C ASP A 190 -13.70 16.56 11.83
N TYR A 191 -13.14 17.67 12.25
CA TYR A 191 -13.27 18.19 13.62
C TYR A 191 -14.69 18.61 14.00
N SER A 192 -15.62 18.71 13.04
CA SER A 192 -17.04 18.96 13.31
C SER A 192 -17.80 17.73 13.81
N GLN A 193 -17.22 16.53 13.76
CA GLN A 193 -17.88 15.30 14.21
C GLN A 193 -18.41 15.35 15.66
N PRO A 194 -17.76 16.01 16.64
CA PRO A 194 -18.31 16.16 17.99
C PRO A 194 -19.71 16.78 18.03
N MET A 195 -20.06 17.62 17.05
CA MET A 195 -21.42 18.21 16.96
C MET A 195 -22.50 17.15 16.81
N ARG A 196 -22.20 15.98 16.24
CA ARG A 196 -23.11 14.85 16.10
C ARG A 196 -23.43 14.19 17.45
N HIS A 197 -22.58 14.35 18.44
CA HIS A 197 -22.73 13.89 19.80
C HIS A 197 -23.33 14.97 20.73
N GLY A 198 -23.94 16.01 20.16
CA GLY A 198 -24.59 17.07 20.92
C GLY A 198 -23.61 18.12 21.50
N ILE A 199 -22.35 18.08 21.10
CA ILE A 199 -21.38 19.12 21.43
C ILE A 199 -21.62 20.30 20.48
N PRO A 200 -22.00 21.49 20.98
CA PRO A 200 -22.57 22.56 20.15
C PRO A 200 -21.56 23.35 19.34
N THR A 201 -20.29 22.98 19.35
CA THR A 201 -19.22 23.71 18.67
C THR A 201 -18.19 22.78 18.04
N ALA A 202 -17.66 23.16 16.89
CA ALA A 202 -16.49 22.57 16.26
C ALA A 202 -15.24 23.48 16.44
N ASP A 203 -15.32 24.54 17.22
CA ASP A 203 -14.19 25.42 17.49
C ASP A 203 -13.17 24.71 18.38
N PRO A 204 -11.93 24.46 17.88
CA PRO A 204 -10.89 23.80 18.66
C PRO A 204 -10.39 24.62 19.86
N LEU A 205 -10.78 25.88 19.95
CA LEU A 205 -10.48 26.78 21.07
C LEU A 205 -11.59 26.81 22.13
N ASP A 206 -12.68 26.10 21.89
CA ASP A 206 -13.77 25.99 22.87
C ASP A 206 -13.42 24.94 23.92
N GLU A 207 -13.33 25.35 25.18
CA GLU A 207 -12.92 24.49 26.31
C GLU A 207 -14.03 23.54 26.83
N ARG A 208 -15.19 23.50 26.21
CA ARG A 208 -16.32 22.65 26.62
C ARG A 208 -16.17 21.20 26.21
#